data_1b5a00da96c2ec742681eb38fb6a48c7
#
_entry.id   1b5a00da96c2ec742681eb38fb6a48c7
#
_cell.length_a   1.000
_cell.length_b   1.000
_cell.length_c   1.000
_cell.angle_alpha   90.00
_cell.angle_beta   90.00
_cell.angle_gamma   90.00
#
_symmetry.space_group_name_H-M   'P 1'
#
loop_
_entity.id
_entity.type
_entity.pdbx_description
1 polymer ?
#
loop_
_entity_poly.entity_id
_entity_poly.type
_entity_poly.pdbx_seq_one_letter_code
_entity_poly.pdbx_strand_id
1 'polypeptide(L)'
;MSLLTTSEAAARLGVKNETLYAYVSRGLIGRVRSDDGRSSRFESDEVDAIVRTRRGGPVAGDQPGSPIAGMVIATDVTTLHPDGVRFRGRNAAVCARTMTFESTAEWLWSGLEPGPSVTWASDPTVVAAAVRASRLLPSGALLPDHLRVMTAVIAAHDPMRFDPRPEAFMAATRSLLAALVDALPLRRPGAPPKLRLGEQAITGSLAARLWIRLSPLRPDPGALGAMNGAMVMLADHELATSTFGVRVAASTRADPYACISAGLGVLAGPLHGSASAAVHHLLVAASQPEGPTAAVAAMLRRGDRIPGFGHPLYPDGDPRAVALLDLLRASASNRRRMAIVDGIEAAVGRRKPAAPNVDFALAALGFVAMMPPDAGETIFAIARSAGWIAHALEEMSEAPLRYRIRAQPRP
;
A
#
# COMPACT_ATOMS: atom_id res chain seq x y z
N MET A 1 3.18 34.93 10.51
CA MET A 1 2.38 34.18 11.50
C MET A 1 1.32 35.11 12.04
N SER A 2 0.04 34.78 11.93
CA SER A 2 -1.04 35.59 12.48
C SER A 2 -1.39 35.07 13.87
N LEU A 3 -1.57 36.02 14.83
CA LEU A 3 -1.94 35.69 16.20
C LEU A 3 -3.44 35.91 16.40
N LEU A 4 -4.13 34.87 16.83
CA LEU A 4 -5.56 34.88 17.15
C LEU A 4 -5.81 35.32 18.62
N THR A 5 -6.90 36.01 18.87
CA THR A 5 -7.40 36.26 20.23
C THR A 5 -7.98 34.97 20.82
N THR A 6 -8.20 34.94 22.13
CA THR A 6 -8.86 33.80 22.81
C THR A 6 -10.21 33.47 22.18
N SER A 7 -11.02 34.50 21.86
CA SER A 7 -12.34 34.30 21.26
C SER A 7 -12.25 33.75 19.84
N GLU A 8 -11.33 34.26 19.00
CA GLU A 8 -11.11 33.78 17.63
C GLU A 8 -10.59 32.35 17.61
N ALA A 9 -9.62 32.01 18.48
CA ALA A 9 -9.08 30.67 18.60
C ALA A 9 -10.13 29.67 19.09
N ALA A 10 -10.94 30.03 20.11
CA ALA A 10 -12.02 29.18 20.58
C ALA A 10 -13.13 28.98 19.53
N ALA A 11 -13.52 30.04 18.82
CA ALA A 11 -14.50 29.97 17.75
C ALA A 11 -13.98 29.08 16.61
N ARG A 12 -12.71 29.20 16.21
CA ARG A 12 -12.09 28.43 15.15
C ARG A 12 -11.96 26.94 15.51
N LEU A 13 -11.75 26.62 16.79
CA LEU A 13 -11.77 25.26 17.34
C LEU A 13 -13.18 24.70 17.58
N GLY A 14 -14.22 25.53 17.51
CA GLY A 14 -15.59 25.13 17.83
C GLY A 14 -15.76 24.75 19.34
N VAL A 15 -15.06 25.42 20.24
CA VAL A 15 -15.07 25.13 21.70
C VAL A 15 -15.31 26.37 22.52
N LYS A 16 -15.64 26.19 23.82
CA LYS A 16 -15.69 27.29 24.80
C LYS A 16 -14.28 27.72 25.24
N ASN A 17 -14.13 28.93 25.68
CA ASN A 17 -12.84 29.48 26.15
C ASN A 17 -12.19 28.63 27.23
N GLU A 18 -12.98 28.06 28.16
CA GLU A 18 -12.47 27.17 29.20
C GLU A 18 -11.80 25.92 28.62
N THR A 19 -12.36 25.37 27.52
CA THR A 19 -11.82 24.22 26.85
C THR A 19 -10.52 24.56 26.09
N LEU A 20 -10.41 25.77 25.54
CA LEU A 20 -9.17 26.27 24.94
C LEU A 20 -8.05 26.34 25.98
N TYR A 21 -8.31 26.86 27.16
CA TYR A 21 -7.33 26.89 28.26
C TYR A 21 -6.97 25.50 28.78
N ALA A 22 -7.89 24.54 28.75
CA ALA A 22 -7.56 23.14 29.05
C ALA A 22 -6.60 22.51 28.00
N TYR A 23 -6.61 22.97 26.75
CA TYR A 23 -5.61 22.57 25.75
C TYR A 23 -4.25 23.20 26.01
N VAL A 24 -4.22 24.46 26.42
CA VAL A 24 -2.97 25.12 26.82
C VAL A 24 -2.33 24.41 28.01
N SER A 25 -3.11 24.08 29.04
CA SER A 25 -2.60 23.38 30.24
C SER A 25 -2.08 21.99 29.98
N ARG A 26 -2.55 21.33 28.87
CA ARG A 26 -2.08 20.03 28.41
C ARG A 26 -0.94 20.12 27.39
N GLY A 27 -0.43 21.33 27.10
CA GLY A 27 0.64 21.55 26.16
C GLY A 27 0.26 21.30 24.69
N LEU A 28 -1.03 21.27 24.35
CA LEU A 28 -1.54 21.04 23.00
C LEU A 28 -1.55 22.31 22.14
N ILE A 29 -1.55 23.50 22.75
CA ILE A 29 -1.51 24.82 22.13
C ILE A 29 -0.58 25.73 22.94
N GLY A 30 0.36 26.38 22.27
CA GLY A 30 1.18 27.43 22.86
C GLY A 30 0.37 28.69 23.12
N ARG A 31 0.70 29.38 24.21
CA ARG A 31 0.12 30.68 24.56
C ARG A 31 1.18 31.77 24.53
N VAL A 32 0.97 32.78 23.72
CA VAL A 32 1.77 33.99 23.68
C VAL A 32 1.04 35.07 24.52
N ARG A 33 1.71 35.67 25.49
CA ARG A 33 1.15 36.83 26.21
C ARG A 33 1.32 38.08 25.36
N SER A 34 0.26 38.90 25.28
CA SER A 34 0.38 40.22 24.65
C SER A 34 1.24 41.16 25.50
N ASP A 35 1.78 42.19 24.90
CA ASP A 35 2.68 43.16 25.53
C ASP A 35 2.06 43.89 26.72
N ASP A 36 0.71 43.94 26.83
CA ASP A 36 -0.05 44.48 27.92
C ASP A 36 -0.18 43.52 29.13
N GLY A 37 0.29 42.24 28.97
CA GLY A 37 0.23 41.21 30.01
C GLY A 37 -1.16 40.71 30.37
N ARG A 38 -2.22 41.30 29.81
CA ARG A 38 -3.63 41.06 30.21
C ARG A 38 -4.38 40.14 29.25
N SER A 39 -3.93 40.02 28.02
CA SER A 39 -4.58 39.17 27.00
C SER A 39 -3.66 38.02 26.52
N SER A 40 -4.29 36.90 26.13
CA SER A 40 -3.61 35.74 25.54
C SER A 40 -3.79 35.75 24.04
N ARG A 41 -2.74 35.41 23.33
CA ARG A 41 -2.73 35.20 21.86
C ARG A 41 -2.32 33.79 21.54
N PHE A 42 -2.78 33.27 20.40
CA PHE A 42 -2.57 31.90 19.95
C PHE A 42 -2.11 31.91 18.49
N GLU A 43 -1.13 31.12 18.16
CA GLU A 43 -0.69 31.02 16.76
C GLU A 43 -1.78 30.34 15.92
N SER A 44 -2.15 30.97 14.80
CA SER A 44 -3.21 30.46 13.94
C SER A 44 -2.89 29.06 13.41
N ASP A 45 -1.62 28.78 13.14
CA ASP A 45 -1.16 27.50 12.57
C ASP A 45 -1.30 26.35 13.57
N GLU A 46 -1.04 26.59 14.88
CA GLU A 46 -1.28 25.59 15.95
C GLU A 46 -2.78 25.32 16.16
N VAL A 47 -3.59 26.37 16.15
CA VAL A 47 -5.05 26.27 16.25
C VAL A 47 -5.60 25.46 15.07
N ASP A 48 -5.15 25.75 13.86
CA ASP A 48 -5.56 25.04 12.65
C ASP A 48 -5.09 23.58 12.63
N ALA A 49 -3.94 23.28 13.20
CA ALA A 49 -3.47 21.92 13.36
C ALA A 49 -4.44 21.07 14.19
N ILE A 50 -4.94 21.62 15.31
CA ILE A 50 -5.92 20.92 16.16
C ILE A 50 -7.30 20.84 15.50
N VAL A 51 -7.73 21.87 14.77
CA VAL A 51 -9.00 21.82 14.01
C VAL A 51 -8.94 20.70 12.98
N ARG A 52 -7.81 20.57 12.27
CA ARG A 52 -7.58 19.47 11.31
C ARG A 52 -7.64 18.09 11.99
N THR A 53 -6.96 17.94 13.13
CA THR A 53 -6.96 16.67 13.90
C THR A 53 -8.35 16.30 14.40
N ARG A 54 -9.14 17.26 14.88
CA ARG A 54 -10.51 17.04 15.39
C ARG A 54 -11.55 16.72 14.30
N ARG A 55 -11.41 17.32 13.13
CA ARG A 55 -12.30 17.04 11.98
C ARG A 55 -12.03 15.69 11.33
N GLY A 56 -11.15 14.89 11.92
CA GLY A 56 -10.76 13.60 11.34
C GLY A 56 -9.89 13.79 10.11
N GLY A 57 -9.23 14.94 10.01
CA GLY A 57 -8.18 15.16 9.02
C GLY A 57 -7.03 14.18 9.24
N PRO A 58 -6.26 13.87 8.20
CA PRO A 58 -5.12 12.97 8.28
C PRO A 58 -4.18 13.42 9.40
N VAL A 59 -3.67 12.44 10.16
CA VAL A 59 -2.54 12.66 11.07
C VAL A 59 -1.42 13.31 10.25
N ALA A 60 -0.62 14.20 10.87
CA ALA A 60 0.42 15.02 10.22
C ALA A 60 1.56 14.21 9.53
N GLY A 61 1.25 13.15 8.81
CA GLY A 61 2.06 12.33 7.95
C GLY A 61 1.35 11.98 6.64
N ASP A 62 0.03 12.25 6.55
CA ASP A 62 -0.81 11.87 5.41
C ASP A 62 -1.14 13.06 4.48
N GLN A 63 -0.46 14.18 4.62
CA GLN A 63 -0.57 15.27 3.64
C GLN A 63 0.33 14.95 2.45
N PRO A 64 -0.23 14.83 1.24
CA PRO A 64 0.58 14.84 0.03
C PRO A 64 1.36 16.16 -0.01
N GLY A 65 2.68 16.08 0.05
CA GLY A 65 3.52 17.26 -0.06
C GLY A 65 3.80 18.04 1.22
N SER A 66 3.73 17.40 2.41
CA SER A 66 4.48 17.93 3.56
C SER A 66 5.97 17.68 3.27
N PRO A 67 6.71 18.69 2.75
CA PRO A 67 8.05 18.42 2.28
C PRO A 67 8.93 18.09 3.48
N ILE A 68 9.73 17.01 3.36
CA ILE A 68 10.93 16.91 4.17
C ILE A 68 11.78 18.12 3.75
N ALA A 69 11.65 19.23 4.49
CA ALA A 69 12.40 20.47 4.27
C ALA A 69 12.42 21.01 2.81
N GLY A 70 11.30 20.92 2.07
CA GLY A 70 11.22 21.44 0.69
C GLY A 70 11.81 20.53 -0.39
N MET A 71 12.12 19.27 -0.07
CA MET A 71 12.66 18.34 -1.06
C MET A 71 11.57 17.95 -2.07
N VAL A 72 11.80 18.29 -3.35
CA VAL A 72 11.00 17.83 -4.49
C VAL A 72 11.88 16.88 -5.30
N ILE A 73 11.36 15.70 -5.61
CA ILE A 73 12.04 14.70 -6.42
C ILE A 73 11.28 14.60 -7.74
N ALA A 74 11.96 14.88 -8.85
CA ALA A 74 11.39 14.67 -10.17
C ALA A 74 11.30 13.18 -10.47
N THR A 75 10.22 12.77 -11.15
CA THR A 75 10.00 11.40 -11.59
C THR A 75 9.15 11.37 -12.86
N ASP A 76 9.51 10.47 -13.77
CA ASP A 76 8.74 10.16 -14.99
C ASP A 76 7.92 8.87 -14.85
N VAL A 77 7.98 8.20 -13.68
CA VAL A 77 7.30 6.91 -13.46
C VAL A 77 5.80 7.10 -13.35
N THR A 78 5.38 7.98 -12.45
CA THR A 78 3.95 8.13 -12.12
C THR A 78 3.60 9.58 -11.82
N THR A 79 2.42 9.99 -12.30
CA THR A 79 1.79 11.27 -11.93
C THR A 79 0.38 11.03 -11.41
N LEU A 80 0.00 11.83 -10.40
CA LEU A 80 -1.35 11.80 -9.84
C LEU A 80 -2.21 12.87 -10.50
N HIS A 81 -3.41 12.47 -10.91
CA HIS A 81 -4.42 13.35 -11.49
C HIS A 81 -5.74 13.18 -10.75
N PRO A 82 -6.65 14.17 -10.81
CA PRO A 82 -7.96 14.05 -10.18
C PRO A 82 -8.77 12.84 -10.69
N ASP A 83 -8.57 12.45 -11.96
CA ASP A 83 -9.22 11.31 -12.61
C ASP A 83 -8.45 9.98 -12.43
N GLY A 84 -7.37 9.96 -11.69
CA GLY A 84 -6.61 8.75 -11.37
C GLY A 84 -5.11 8.83 -11.55
N VAL A 85 -4.47 7.70 -11.39
CA VAL A 85 -3.02 7.51 -11.51
C VAL A 85 -2.64 7.35 -12.98
N ARG A 86 -1.54 7.97 -13.40
CA ARG A 86 -0.98 7.81 -14.74
C ARG A 86 0.44 7.28 -14.65
N PHE A 87 0.68 6.13 -15.24
CA PHE A 87 1.98 5.53 -15.44
C PHE A 87 2.56 6.06 -16.74
N ARG A 88 3.69 6.76 -16.69
CA ARG A 88 4.32 7.35 -17.89
C ARG A 88 3.31 8.01 -18.84
N GLY A 89 2.34 8.74 -18.26
CA GLY A 89 1.28 9.43 -18.99
C GLY A 89 0.01 8.61 -19.31
N ARG A 90 0.00 7.26 -19.20
CA ARG A 90 -1.19 6.42 -19.41
C ARG A 90 -1.97 6.22 -18.13
N ASN A 91 -3.29 6.24 -18.23
CA ASN A 91 -4.17 5.97 -17.11
C ASN A 91 -4.00 4.51 -16.63
N ALA A 92 -3.70 4.33 -15.33
CA ALA A 92 -3.44 3.02 -14.73
C ALA A 92 -4.65 2.07 -14.82
N ALA A 93 -5.89 2.58 -14.76
CA ALA A 93 -7.09 1.75 -14.89
C ALA A 93 -7.26 1.21 -16.32
N VAL A 94 -6.77 1.94 -17.34
CA VAL A 94 -6.69 1.43 -18.73
C VAL A 94 -5.62 0.36 -18.82
N CYS A 95 -4.42 0.60 -18.26
CA CYS A 95 -3.36 -0.40 -18.21
C CYS A 95 -3.82 -1.69 -17.52
N ALA A 96 -4.57 -1.59 -16.42
CA ALA A 96 -5.10 -2.74 -15.68
C ALA A 96 -6.03 -3.65 -16.49
N ARG A 97 -6.69 -3.10 -17.51
CA ARG A 97 -7.58 -3.86 -18.41
C ARG A 97 -6.89 -4.39 -19.68
N THR A 98 -5.76 -3.81 -20.07
CA THR A 98 -5.14 -4.07 -21.38
C THR A 98 -3.75 -4.66 -21.31
N MET A 99 -3.09 -4.64 -20.14
CA MET A 99 -1.72 -5.10 -19.95
C MET A 99 -1.64 -6.15 -18.85
N THR A 100 -0.65 -7.03 -18.93
CA THR A 100 -0.26 -7.87 -17.80
C THR A 100 0.55 -7.07 -16.80
N PHE A 101 0.65 -7.56 -15.56
CA PHE A 101 1.50 -6.95 -14.54
C PHE A 101 2.96 -6.91 -14.99
N GLU A 102 3.46 -8.02 -15.55
CA GLU A 102 4.83 -8.13 -16.06
C GLU A 102 5.09 -7.09 -17.16
N SER A 103 4.18 -6.98 -18.13
CA SER A 103 4.30 -5.98 -19.20
C SER A 103 4.30 -4.56 -18.68
N THR A 104 3.48 -4.28 -17.66
CA THR A 104 3.43 -2.97 -17.00
C THR A 104 4.73 -2.68 -16.27
N ALA A 105 5.28 -3.65 -15.54
CA ALA A 105 6.54 -3.50 -14.82
C ALA A 105 7.71 -3.24 -15.79
N GLU A 106 7.84 -4.04 -16.86
CA GLU A 106 8.86 -3.84 -17.89
C GLU A 106 8.80 -2.44 -18.50
N TRP A 107 7.59 -1.98 -18.79
CA TRP A 107 7.40 -0.65 -19.33
C TRP A 107 7.76 0.46 -18.31
N LEU A 108 7.38 0.31 -17.05
CA LEU A 108 7.77 1.25 -15.99
C LEU A 108 9.30 1.33 -15.85
N TRP A 109 10.01 0.21 -15.99
CA TRP A 109 11.47 0.14 -15.85
C TRP A 109 12.21 0.71 -17.05
N SER A 110 11.80 0.35 -18.25
CA SER A 110 12.54 0.67 -19.48
C SER A 110 12.03 1.94 -20.18
N GLY A 111 10.78 2.32 -19.94
CA GLY A 111 10.08 3.33 -20.76
C GLY A 111 9.66 2.83 -22.15
N LEU A 112 10.08 1.64 -22.54
CA LEU A 112 9.77 1.04 -23.83
C LEU A 112 8.52 0.15 -23.73
N GLU A 113 7.64 0.23 -24.73
CA GLU A 113 6.50 -0.69 -24.79
C GLU A 113 6.98 -2.14 -24.91
N PRO A 114 6.61 -3.01 -23.97
CA PRO A 114 6.98 -4.42 -24.04
C PRO A 114 6.21 -5.13 -25.16
N GLY A 115 6.79 -6.19 -25.68
CA GLY A 115 6.11 -7.09 -26.58
C GLY A 115 4.88 -7.75 -25.93
N PRO A 116 4.01 -8.38 -26.73
CA PRO A 116 2.69 -8.87 -26.27
C PRO A 116 2.72 -9.98 -25.23
N SER A 117 3.85 -10.65 -25.02
CA SER A 117 3.97 -11.79 -24.10
C SER A 117 5.27 -11.72 -23.31
N VAL A 118 5.18 -11.20 -22.08
CA VAL A 118 6.29 -11.18 -21.11
C VAL A 118 5.96 -12.17 -20.00
N THR A 119 6.82 -13.14 -19.78
CA THR A 119 6.73 -14.08 -18.65
C THR A 119 8.06 -14.12 -17.90
N TRP A 120 7.98 -14.19 -16.57
CA TRP A 120 9.17 -14.25 -15.73
C TRP A 120 9.34 -15.65 -15.13
N ALA A 121 10.51 -16.22 -15.29
CA ALA A 121 10.87 -17.52 -14.74
C ALA A 121 11.62 -17.37 -13.42
N SER A 122 11.44 -18.32 -12.52
CA SER A 122 12.25 -18.49 -11.31
C SER A 122 13.21 -19.68 -11.46
N ASP A 123 14.35 -19.62 -10.78
CA ASP A 123 15.24 -20.77 -10.64
C ASP A 123 14.68 -21.72 -9.55
N PRO A 124 14.38 -22.98 -9.88
CA PRO A 124 13.85 -23.95 -8.92
C PRO A 124 14.76 -24.19 -7.71
N THR A 125 16.08 -24.08 -7.89
CA THR A 125 17.06 -24.24 -6.79
C THR A 125 16.95 -23.09 -5.80
N VAL A 126 16.83 -21.86 -6.30
CA VAL A 126 16.66 -20.65 -5.50
C VAL A 126 15.31 -20.66 -4.80
N VAL A 127 14.24 -21.06 -5.50
CA VAL A 127 12.91 -21.23 -4.89
C VAL A 127 12.96 -22.26 -3.76
N ALA A 128 13.60 -23.41 -3.96
CA ALA A 128 13.73 -24.41 -2.91
C ALA A 128 14.51 -23.91 -1.68
N ALA A 129 15.54 -23.06 -1.87
CA ALA A 129 16.26 -22.43 -0.78
C ALA A 129 15.38 -21.42 -0.01
N ALA A 130 14.65 -20.57 -0.72
CA ALA A 130 13.71 -19.61 -0.13
C ALA A 130 12.61 -20.32 0.67
N VAL A 131 12.04 -21.40 0.13
CA VAL A 131 11.07 -22.25 0.81
C VAL A 131 11.63 -22.85 2.11
N ARG A 132 12.88 -23.37 2.10
CA ARG A 132 13.51 -23.91 3.31
C ARG A 132 13.67 -22.85 4.39
N ALA A 133 14.12 -21.64 4.02
CA ALA A 133 14.26 -20.54 4.97
C ALA A 133 12.91 -20.08 5.53
N SER A 134 11.90 -19.97 4.67
CA SER A 134 10.52 -19.64 5.04
C SER A 134 9.92 -20.60 6.08
N ARG A 135 10.30 -21.88 6.07
CA ARG A 135 9.86 -22.88 7.04
C ARG A 135 10.40 -22.70 8.47
N LEU A 136 11.47 -21.91 8.62
CA LEU A 136 12.00 -21.56 9.94
C LEU A 136 11.16 -20.52 10.68
N LEU A 137 10.28 -19.83 9.97
CA LEU A 137 9.37 -18.88 10.59
C LEU A 137 8.28 -19.60 11.39
N PRO A 138 7.81 -18.98 12.50
CA PRO A 138 6.72 -19.54 13.29
C PRO A 138 5.45 -19.70 12.44
N SER A 139 4.58 -20.65 12.82
CA SER A 139 3.34 -20.96 12.09
C SER A 139 2.37 -19.77 11.97
N GLY A 140 2.47 -18.80 12.87
CA GLY A 140 1.69 -17.56 12.85
C GLY A 140 2.34 -16.40 12.09
N ALA A 141 3.51 -16.60 11.46
CA ALA A 141 4.15 -15.55 10.67
C ALA A 141 3.26 -15.11 9.51
N LEU A 142 3.23 -13.79 9.27
CA LEU A 142 2.48 -13.20 8.17
C LEU A 142 3.18 -13.45 6.83
N LEU A 143 2.43 -13.50 5.75
CA LEU A 143 3.00 -13.64 4.40
C LEU A 143 4.05 -12.55 4.07
N PRO A 144 3.89 -11.28 4.49
CA PRO A 144 4.94 -10.27 4.34
C PRO A 144 6.25 -10.60 5.08
N ASP A 145 6.20 -11.32 6.22
CA ASP A 145 7.41 -11.79 6.91
C ASP A 145 8.16 -12.83 6.08
N HIS A 146 7.40 -13.73 5.43
CA HIS A 146 7.97 -14.68 4.47
C HIS A 146 8.66 -13.97 3.31
N LEU A 147 8.05 -12.92 2.72
CA LEU A 147 8.66 -12.14 1.64
C LEU A 147 10.00 -11.54 2.06
N ARG A 148 10.09 -10.96 3.27
CA ARG A 148 11.34 -10.36 3.79
C ARG A 148 12.47 -11.38 3.94
N VAL A 149 12.16 -12.52 4.57
CA VAL A 149 13.15 -13.59 4.77
C VAL A 149 13.58 -14.18 3.43
N MET A 150 12.63 -14.47 2.54
CA MET A 150 12.92 -15.04 1.22
C MET A 150 13.76 -14.10 0.37
N THR A 151 13.49 -12.77 0.40
CA THR A 151 14.29 -11.79 -0.34
C THR A 151 15.76 -11.85 0.03
N ALA A 152 16.08 -11.92 1.32
CA ALA A 152 17.47 -12.02 1.79
C ALA A 152 18.15 -13.32 1.35
N VAL A 153 17.42 -14.44 1.39
CA VAL A 153 17.94 -15.74 0.95
C VAL A 153 18.17 -15.77 -0.56
N ILE A 154 17.23 -15.27 -1.34
CA ILE A 154 17.35 -15.20 -2.81
C ILE A 154 18.56 -14.33 -3.20
N ALA A 155 18.74 -13.18 -2.54
CA ALA A 155 19.89 -12.30 -2.73
C ALA A 155 21.23 -13.02 -2.54
N ALA A 156 21.32 -13.87 -1.51
CA ALA A 156 22.53 -14.62 -1.22
C ALA A 156 22.89 -15.68 -2.26
N HIS A 157 21.91 -16.09 -3.09
CA HIS A 157 22.10 -17.06 -4.19
C HIS A 157 22.41 -16.41 -5.53
N ASP A 158 22.41 -15.07 -5.62
CA ASP A 158 22.80 -14.36 -6.83
C ASP A 158 24.24 -13.82 -6.74
N PRO A 159 25.23 -14.48 -7.37
CA PRO A 159 26.61 -14.00 -7.34
C PRO A 159 26.80 -12.71 -8.15
N MET A 160 25.87 -12.38 -9.07
CA MET A 160 25.95 -11.21 -9.94
C MET A 160 25.11 -10.02 -9.45
N ARG A 161 24.55 -10.11 -8.25
CA ARG A 161 23.63 -9.09 -7.70
C ARG A 161 24.19 -7.66 -7.67
N PHE A 162 25.51 -7.51 -7.66
CA PHE A 162 26.19 -6.21 -7.65
C PHE A 162 26.55 -5.68 -9.05
N ASP A 163 26.06 -6.30 -10.11
CA ASP A 163 26.23 -5.79 -11.47
C ASP A 163 25.44 -4.46 -11.60
N PRO A 164 26.14 -3.31 -11.85
CA PRO A 164 25.50 -2.01 -11.83
C PRO A 164 24.70 -1.68 -13.07
N ARG A 165 24.70 -2.56 -14.09
CA ARG A 165 24.01 -2.30 -15.36
C ARG A 165 22.50 -2.39 -15.19
N PRO A 166 21.72 -1.43 -15.72
CA PRO A 166 20.26 -1.44 -15.60
C PRO A 166 19.62 -2.76 -16.07
N GLU A 167 20.14 -3.37 -17.14
CA GLU A 167 19.63 -4.63 -17.69
C GLU A 167 19.82 -5.79 -16.71
N ALA A 168 20.97 -5.85 -16.01
CA ALA A 168 21.27 -6.85 -14.99
C ALA A 168 20.36 -6.63 -13.77
N PHE A 169 20.18 -5.38 -13.36
CA PHE A 169 19.28 -5.00 -12.26
C PHE A 169 17.83 -5.43 -12.55
N MET A 170 17.32 -5.16 -13.75
CA MET A 170 15.99 -5.61 -14.19
C MET A 170 15.90 -7.14 -14.26
N ALA A 171 16.92 -7.82 -14.79
CA ALA A 171 16.94 -9.28 -14.87
C ALA A 171 16.89 -9.94 -13.49
N ALA A 172 17.69 -9.48 -12.53
CA ALA A 172 17.68 -9.92 -11.14
C ALA A 172 16.31 -9.68 -10.49
N THR A 173 15.67 -8.55 -10.77
CA THR A 173 14.31 -8.23 -10.28
C THR A 173 13.26 -9.19 -10.80
N ARG A 174 13.27 -9.52 -12.10
CA ARG A 174 12.34 -10.50 -12.69
C ARG A 174 12.45 -11.84 -11.99
N SER A 175 13.67 -12.34 -11.84
CA SER A 175 13.96 -13.61 -11.15
C SER A 175 13.54 -13.58 -9.70
N LEU A 176 13.80 -12.48 -8.98
CA LEU A 176 13.39 -12.29 -7.59
C LEU A 176 11.87 -12.34 -7.42
N LEU A 177 11.12 -11.54 -8.18
CA LEU A 177 9.65 -11.47 -8.04
C LEU A 177 9.00 -12.80 -8.41
N ALA A 178 9.50 -13.47 -9.45
CA ALA A 178 9.08 -14.81 -9.80
C ALA A 178 9.34 -15.81 -8.68
N ALA A 179 10.56 -15.80 -8.11
CA ALA A 179 10.95 -16.72 -7.03
C ALA A 179 10.17 -16.43 -5.74
N LEU A 180 9.91 -15.16 -5.40
CA LEU A 180 9.11 -14.79 -4.23
C LEU A 180 7.69 -15.36 -4.33
N VAL A 181 7.03 -15.19 -5.49
CA VAL A 181 5.68 -15.74 -5.70
C VAL A 181 5.69 -17.26 -5.64
N ASP A 182 6.64 -17.93 -6.29
CA ASP A 182 6.70 -19.40 -6.33
C ASP A 182 7.07 -20.02 -4.97
N ALA A 183 7.81 -19.29 -4.13
CA ALA A 183 8.20 -19.75 -2.81
C ALA A 183 7.16 -19.46 -1.71
N LEU A 184 6.14 -18.63 -1.97
CA LEU A 184 5.10 -18.35 -0.97
C LEU A 184 4.42 -19.63 -0.50
N PRO A 185 4.14 -19.77 0.82
CA PRO A 185 3.40 -20.90 1.34
C PRO A 185 1.98 -20.93 0.77
N LEU A 186 1.51 -22.14 0.41
CA LEU A 186 0.13 -22.36 0.02
C LEU A 186 -0.78 -22.13 1.24
N ARG A 187 -1.58 -21.09 1.22
CA ARG A 187 -2.55 -20.76 2.27
C ARG A 187 -3.93 -21.27 1.87
N ARG A 188 -4.34 -22.40 2.44
CA ARG A 188 -5.73 -22.89 2.32
C ARG A 188 -6.43 -22.68 3.66
N PRO A 189 -7.62 -22.04 3.71
CA PRO A 189 -8.41 -21.94 4.94
C PRO A 189 -8.58 -23.30 5.60
N GLY A 190 -8.22 -23.43 6.88
CA GLY A 190 -8.37 -24.66 7.65
C GLY A 190 -7.35 -25.78 7.41
N ALA A 191 -6.37 -25.62 6.52
CA ALA A 191 -5.29 -26.57 6.37
C ALA A 191 -4.03 -26.08 7.07
N PRO A 192 -3.28 -26.93 7.82
CA PRO A 192 -1.95 -26.57 8.25
C PRO A 192 -1.07 -26.28 7.03
N PRO A 193 -0.12 -25.36 7.13
CA PRO A 193 0.76 -24.99 6.01
C PRO A 193 1.66 -26.18 5.64
N LYS A 194 1.12 -27.11 4.87
CA LYS A 194 1.93 -28.16 4.23
C LYS A 194 2.50 -27.58 2.95
N LEU A 195 3.72 -27.05 3.03
CA LEU A 195 4.51 -26.79 1.84
C LEU A 195 4.76 -28.12 1.11
N ARG A 196 4.10 -28.34 0.00
CA ARG A 196 4.51 -29.38 -0.94
C ARG A 196 5.68 -28.82 -1.74
N LEU A 197 6.90 -29.30 -1.41
CA LEU A 197 8.07 -29.15 -2.28
C LEU A 197 7.82 -30.01 -3.53
N GLY A 198 7.92 -29.41 -4.73
CA GLY A 198 7.99 -30.16 -5.98
C GLY A 198 6.71 -30.15 -6.85
N GLU A 199 5.70 -29.34 -6.56
CA GLU A 199 4.71 -29.05 -7.59
C GLU A 199 5.38 -28.22 -8.68
N GLN A 200 5.30 -28.72 -9.92
CA GLN A 200 5.90 -28.22 -11.16
C GLN A 200 5.91 -26.69 -11.23
N ALA A 201 6.97 -26.12 -11.79
CA ALA A 201 7.04 -24.70 -12.13
C ALA A 201 5.70 -24.29 -12.75
N ILE A 202 4.93 -23.49 -12.02
CA ILE A 202 3.62 -23.05 -12.50
C ILE A 202 3.90 -22.10 -13.66
N THR A 203 3.69 -22.56 -14.88
CA THR A 203 3.78 -21.73 -16.07
C THR A 203 2.58 -20.80 -16.12
N GLY A 204 2.79 -19.53 -16.40
CA GLY A 204 1.73 -18.53 -16.51
C GLY A 204 2.15 -17.18 -15.95
N SER A 205 1.23 -16.22 -16.01
CA SER A 205 1.45 -14.88 -15.49
C SER A 205 1.66 -14.90 -13.96
N LEU A 206 2.37 -13.91 -13.45
CA LEU A 206 2.62 -13.76 -12.03
C LEU A 206 1.30 -13.66 -11.22
N ALA A 207 0.28 -13.02 -11.80
CA ALA A 207 -1.05 -12.94 -11.23
C ALA A 207 -1.70 -14.32 -11.04
N ALA A 208 -1.60 -15.21 -12.04
CA ALA A 208 -2.12 -16.56 -11.96
C ALA A 208 -1.37 -17.40 -10.92
N ARG A 209 -0.04 -17.29 -10.89
CA ARG A 209 0.82 -17.97 -9.92
C ARG A 209 0.54 -17.50 -8.49
N LEU A 210 0.40 -16.19 -8.29
CA LEU A 210 0.07 -15.59 -6.99
C LEU A 210 -1.33 -16.02 -6.52
N TRP A 211 -2.31 -16.07 -7.43
CA TRP A 211 -3.64 -16.59 -7.11
C TRP A 211 -3.59 -17.99 -6.52
N ILE A 212 -2.87 -18.91 -7.17
CA ILE A 212 -2.74 -20.31 -6.71
C ILE A 212 -2.11 -20.41 -5.32
N ARG A 213 -1.20 -19.48 -4.97
CA ARG A 213 -0.57 -19.43 -3.64
C ARG A 213 -1.52 -18.92 -2.56
N LEU A 214 -2.37 -17.97 -2.89
CA LEU A 214 -3.19 -17.25 -1.91
C LEU A 214 -4.62 -17.81 -1.79
N SER A 215 -5.22 -18.32 -2.89
CA SER A 215 -6.61 -18.75 -2.93
C SER A 215 -6.76 -20.27 -3.02
N PRO A 216 -7.73 -20.87 -2.30
CA PRO A 216 -8.11 -22.27 -2.49
C PRO A 216 -9.00 -22.49 -3.72
N LEU A 217 -9.52 -21.41 -4.30
CA LEU A 217 -10.46 -21.47 -5.42
C LEU A 217 -9.72 -21.59 -6.75
N ARG A 218 -10.29 -22.37 -7.68
CA ARG A 218 -9.85 -22.31 -9.07
C ARG A 218 -10.23 -20.95 -9.65
N PRO A 219 -9.28 -20.23 -10.27
CA PRO A 219 -9.61 -18.96 -10.87
C PRO A 219 -10.38 -19.15 -12.18
N ASP A 220 -11.43 -18.35 -12.39
CA ASP A 220 -11.98 -18.13 -13.72
C ASP A 220 -11.25 -16.96 -14.41
N PRO A 221 -11.44 -16.72 -15.72
CA PRO A 221 -10.78 -15.63 -16.42
C PRO A 221 -11.05 -14.23 -15.80
N GLY A 222 -12.24 -13.99 -15.28
CA GLY A 222 -12.59 -12.73 -14.62
C GLY A 222 -11.82 -12.55 -13.31
N ALA A 223 -11.69 -13.63 -12.51
CA ALA A 223 -10.91 -13.62 -11.27
C ALA A 223 -9.42 -13.36 -11.51
N LEU A 224 -8.84 -13.96 -12.56
CA LEU A 224 -7.47 -13.66 -12.97
C LEU A 224 -7.33 -12.24 -13.49
N GLY A 225 -8.32 -11.75 -14.23
CA GLY A 225 -8.39 -10.35 -14.67
C GLY A 225 -8.41 -9.38 -13.50
N ALA A 226 -9.18 -9.66 -12.45
CA ALA A 226 -9.23 -8.84 -11.23
C ALA A 226 -7.90 -8.88 -10.45
N MET A 227 -7.26 -10.05 -10.33
CA MET A 227 -5.93 -10.16 -9.70
C MET A 227 -4.87 -9.38 -10.48
N ASN A 228 -4.82 -9.58 -11.79
CA ASN A 228 -3.90 -8.83 -12.66
C ASN A 228 -4.15 -7.32 -12.57
N GLY A 229 -5.43 -6.92 -12.66
CA GLY A 229 -5.82 -5.51 -12.54
C GLY A 229 -5.42 -4.90 -11.20
N ALA A 230 -5.58 -5.63 -10.09
CA ALA A 230 -5.10 -5.22 -8.78
C ALA A 230 -3.58 -5.00 -8.78
N MET A 231 -2.81 -5.96 -9.29
CA MET A 231 -1.35 -5.84 -9.36
C MET A 231 -0.91 -4.66 -10.23
N VAL A 232 -1.54 -4.45 -11.39
CA VAL A 232 -1.24 -3.31 -12.25
C VAL A 232 -1.56 -1.99 -11.56
N MET A 233 -2.74 -1.82 -10.98
CA MET A 233 -3.12 -0.56 -10.30
C MET A 233 -2.29 -0.26 -9.06
N LEU A 234 -1.73 -1.27 -8.42
CA LEU A 234 -0.85 -1.14 -7.25
C LEU A 234 0.62 -1.01 -7.63
N ALA A 235 0.98 -1.19 -8.92
CA ALA A 235 2.37 -1.20 -9.38
C ALA A 235 3.14 0.03 -8.94
N ASP A 236 2.52 1.21 -8.99
CA ASP A 236 3.10 2.43 -8.44
C ASP A 236 2.04 3.45 -7.99
N HIS A 237 2.46 4.40 -7.17
CA HIS A 237 1.62 5.50 -6.70
C HIS A 237 2.51 6.67 -6.23
N GLU A 238 3.31 7.20 -7.14
CA GLU A 238 4.23 8.30 -6.88
C GLU A 238 5.23 7.98 -5.74
N LEU A 239 5.68 9.01 -5.01
CA LEU A 239 6.69 8.88 -3.94
C LEU A 239 6.05 8.52 -2.59
N ALA A 240 5.29 7.42 -2.53
CA ALA A 240 4.85 6.87 -1.26
C ALA A 240 6.05 6.61 -0.32
N THR A 241 5.81 6.57 1.00
CA THR A 241 6.88 6.43 2.01
C THR A 241 7.80 5.23 1.73
N SER A 242 7.25 4.09 1.30
CA SER A 242 8.07 2.92 0.93
C SER A 242 8.89 3.15 -0.34
N THR A 243 8.34 3.87 -1.33
CA THR A 243 9.05 4.26 -2.55
C THR A 243 10.22 5.18 -2.22
N PHE A 244 10.03 6.13 -1.29
CA PHE A 244 11.13 6.98 -0.82
C PHE A 244 12.21 6.16 -0.11
N GLY A 245 11.84 5.20 0.74
CA GLY A 245 12.79 4.27 1.38
C GLY A 245 13.64 3.50 0.35
N VAL A 246 13.03 3.07 -0.75
CA VAL A 246 13.73 2.41 -1.87
C VAL A 246 14.69 3.37 -2.58
N ARG A 247 14.28 4.62 -2.85
CA ARG A 247 15.19 5.63 -3.45
C ARG A 247 16.38 5.92 -2.55
N VAL A 248 16.18 5.97 -1.22
CA VAL A 248 17.30 6.13 -0.27
C VAL A 248 18.28 4.96 -0.40
N ALA A 249 17.80 3.71 -0.46
CA ALA A 249 18.65 2.54 -0.70
C ALA A 249 19.37 2.63 -2.06
N ALA A 250 18.64 2.90 -3.14
CA ALA A 250 19.21 3.02 -4.49
C ALA A 250 20.26 4.12 -4.62
N SER A 251 20.12 5.22 -3.86
CA SER A 251 21.12 6.30 -3.81
C SER A 251 22.50 5.85 -3.32
N THR A 252 22.55 4.75 -2.56
CA THR A 252 23.80 4.12 -2.12
C THR A 252 24.36 3.10 -3.12
N ARG A 253 23.73 2.97 -4.29
CA ARG A 253 24.02 1.91 -5.30
C ARG A 253 23.74 0.49 -4.77
N ALA A 254 22.74 0.37 -3.89
CA ALA A 254 22.30 -0.93 -3.40
C ALA A 254 21.75 -1.80 -4.54
N ASP A 255 21.94 -3.11 -4.42
CA ASP A 255 21.41 -4.11 -5.35
C ASP A 255 19.85 -4.16 -5.33
N PRO A 256 19.18 -4.79 -6.32
CA PRO A 256 17.72 -4.82 -6.40
C PRO A 256 17.07 -5.51 -5.19
N TYR A 257 17.74 -6.49 -4.59
CA TYR A 257 17.24 -7.20 -3.40
C TYR A 257 17.24 -6.30 -2.17
N ALA A 258 18.30 -5.52 -1.99
CA ALA A 258 18.40 -4.54 -0.90
C ALA A 258 17.38 -3.40 -1.08
N CYS A 259 17.16 -2.92 -2.31
CA CYS A 259 16.13 -1.95 -2.64
C CYS A 259 14.74 -2.46 -2.28
N ILE A 260 14.38 -3.69 -2.69
CA ILE A 260 13.10 -4.31 -2.34
C ILE A 260 12.99 -4.55 -0.83
N SER A 261 14.07 -4.98 -0.16
CA SER A 261 14.10 -5.15 1.30
C SER A 261 13.80 -3.84 2.04
N ALA A 262 14.34 -2.70 1.55
CA ALA A 262 14.04 -1.39 2.12
C ALA A 262 12.54 -1.04 1.96
N GLY A 263 11.97 -1.28 0.78
CA GLY A 263 10.54 -1.08 0.51
C GLY A 263 9.66 -1.95 1.41
N LEU A 264 9.98 -3.24 1.52
CA LEU A 264 9.27 -4.19 2.40
C LEU A 264 9.38 -3.81 3.88
N GLY A 265 10.53 -3.29 4.32
CA GLY A 265 10.74 -2.82 5.69
C GLY A 265 9.84 -1.64 6.04
N VAL A 266 9.72 -0.66 5.15
CA VAL A 266 8.84 0.50 5.33
C VAL A 266 7.36 0.09 5.23
N LEU A 267 7.02 -0.80 4.29
CA LEU A 267 5.66 -1.29 4.10
C LEU A 267 5.12 -2.02 5.34
N ALA A 268 5.98 -2.71 6.09
CA ALA A 268 5.61 -3.43 7.31
C ALA A 268 5.13 -2.51 8.45
N GLY A 269 5.26 -1.19 8.31
CA GLY A 269 4.78 -0.23 9.30
C GLY A 269 3.24 -0.24 9.39
N PRO A 270 2.65 -0.20 10.62
CA PRO A 270 1.20 -0.32 10.82
C PRO A 270 0.38 0.82 10.19
N LEU A 271 1.02 1.95 9.88
CA LEU A 271 0.37 3.08 9.21
C LEU A 271 0.43 2.99 7.68
N HIS A 272 1.04 1.94 7.11
CA HIS A 272 1.24 1.83 5.66
C HIS A 272 0.62 0.56 5.06
N GLY A 273 0.98 -0.64 5.51
CA GLY A 273 0.60 -1.90 4.84
C GLY A 273 -0.63 -2.63 5.39
N SER A 274 -1.03 -2.39 6.64
CA SER A 274 -2.00 -3.24 7.36
C SER A 274 -3.49 -2.87 7.16
N ALA A 275 -3.82 -1.82 6.41
CA ALA A 275 -5.19 -1.33 6.28
C ALA A 275 -6.14 -2.37 5.63
N SER A 276 -5.67 -3.12 4.63
CA SER A 276 -6.48 -4.15 3.96
C SER A 276 -6.86 -5.32 4.86
N ALA A 277 -6.02 -5.70 5.84
CA ALA A 277 -6.35 -6.75 6.79
C ALA A 277 -7.51 -6.36 7.72
N ALA A 278 -7.55 -5.10 8.18
CA ALA A 278 -8.66 -4.59 8.98
C ALA A 278 -10.00 -4.62 8.21
N VAL A 279 -9.98 -4.26 6.93
CA VAL A 279 -11.15 -4.38 6.04
C VAL A 279 -11.56 -5.83 5.86
N HIS A 280 -10.60 -6.74 5.67
CA HIS A 280 -10.89 -8.18 5.55
C HIS A 280 -11.64 -8.71 6.78
N HIS A 281 -11.20 -8.34 7.99
CA HIS A 281 -11.89 -8.71 9.21
C HIS A 281 -13.32 -8.13 9.28
N LEU A 282 -13.54 -6.89 8.82
CA LEU A 282 -14.88 -6.32 8.71
C LEU A 282 -15.77 -7.13 7.75
N LEU A 283 -15.25 -7.53 6.58
CA LEU A 283 -15.98 -8.35 5.61
C LEU A 283 -16.30 -9.75 6.17
N VAL A 284 -15.39 -10.35 6.93
CA VAL A 284 -15.64 -11.63 7.64
C VAL A 284 -16.72 -11.45 8.70
N ALA A 285 -16.70 -10.39 9.50
CA ALA A 285 -17.76 -10.08 10.46
C ALA A 285 -19.11 -9.84 9.77
N ALA A 286 -19.11 -9.16 8.61
CA ALA A 286 -20.31 -8.91 7.82
C ALA A 286 -20.90 -10.18 7.16
N SER A 287 -20.12 -11.26 7.08
CA SER A 287 -20.58 -12.55 6.55
C SER A 287 -21.39 -13.38 7.55
N GLN A 288 -21.47 -12.94 8.82
CA GLN A 288 -22.31 -13.56 9.85
C GLN A 288 -23.81 -13.27 9.59
N PRO A 289 -24.74 -14.02 10.23
CA PRO A 289 -26.18 -13.87 10.01
C PRO A 289 -26.72 -12.44 10.18
N GLU A 290 -26.10 -11.65 11.07
CA GLU A 290 -26.49 -10.27 11.35
C GLU A 290 -26.22 -9.32 10.17
N GLY A 291 -25.33 -9.68 9.30
CA GLY A 291 -25.06 -9.05 8.02
C GLY A 291 -24.28 -7.73 8.06
N PRO A 292 -24.07 -7.11 6.87
CA PRO A 292 -23.19 -5.95 6.70
C PRO A 292 -23.57 -4.74 7.55
N THR A 293 -24.86 -4.41 7.64
CA THR A 293 -25.33 -3.26 8.44
C THR A 293 -25.00 -3.38 9.92
N ALA A 294 -25.17 -4.60 10.47
CA ALA A 294 -24.85 -4.86 11.87
C ALA A 294 -23.35 -4.81 12.15
N ALA A 295 -22.52 -5.32 11.24
CA ALA A 295 -21.07 -5.26 11.34
C ALA A 295 -20.57 -3.80 11.37
N VAL A 296 -21.05 -2.94 10.46
CA VAL A 296 -20.74 -1.50 10.45
C VAL A 296 -21.22 -0.81 11.73
N ALA A 297 -22.46 -1.11 12.18
CA ALA A 297 -23.01 -0.54 13.40
C ALA A 297 -22.23 -0.95 14.66
N ALA A 298 -21.69 -2.16 14.69
CA ALA A 298 -20.84 -2.63 15.79
C ALA A 298 -19.53 -1.85 15.90
N MET A 299 -18.87 -1.55 14.77
CA MET A 299 -17.67 -0.69 14.75
C MET A 299 -17.99 0.72 15.26
N LEU A 300 -19.06 1.32 14.74
CA LEU A 300 -19.47 2.66 15.15
C LEU A 300 -19.81 2.76 16.64
N ARG A 301 -20.45 1.74 17.24
CA ARG A 301 -20.74 1.71 18.69
C ARG A 301 -19.46 1.70 19.54
N ARG A 302 -18.36 1.12 19.05
CA ARG A 302 -17.06 1.14 19.74
C ARG A 302 -16.28 2.43 19.52
N GLY A 303 -16.76 3.32 18.67
CA GLY A 303 -16.04 4.53 18.28
C GLY A 303 -14.92 4.28 17.26
N ASP A 304 -14.88 3.08 16.65
CA ASP A 304 -13.87 2.72 15.69
C ASP A 304 -14.09 3.44 14.35
N ARG A 305 -13.00 3.75 13.66
CA ARG A 305 -13.06 4.18 12.26
C ARG A 305 -13.39 2.98 11.39
N ILE A 306 -14.22 3.18 10.36
CA ILE A 306 -14.48 2.14 9.37
C ILE A 306 -13.29 2.09 8.42
N PRO A 307 -12.53 0.98 8.37
CA PRO A 307 -11.35 0.88 7.52
C PRO A 307 -11.74 0.76 6.04
N GLY A 308 -10.87 1.21 5.14
CA GLY A 308 -11.06 1.09 3.70
C GLY A 308 -11.94 2.18 3.08
N PHE A 309 -12.28 3.25 3.81
CA PHE A 309 -13.08 4.35 3.30
C PHE A 309 -12.40 5.70 3.49
N GLY A 310 -12.46 6.52 2.42
CA GLY A 310 -11.82 7.82 2.32
C GLY A 310 -10.33 7.70 1.97
N HIS A 311 -9.82 8.72 1.28
CA HIS A 311 -8.41 8.83 0.90
C HIS A 311 -8.00 10.29 0.86
N PRO A 312 -6.84 10.68 1.44
CA PRO A 312 -6.45 12.09 1.49
C PRO A 312 -6.22 12.71 0.11
N LEU A 313 -5.72 11.93 -0.86
CA LEU A 313 -5.48 12.38 -2.24
C LEU A 313 -6.74 12.35 -3.12
N TYR A 314 -7.76 11.59 -2.75
CA TYR A 314 -8.97 11.38 -3.53
C TYR A 314 -10.20 11.62 -2.66
N PRO A 315 -10.54 12.88 -2.35
CA PRO A 315 -11.67 13.20 -1.46
C PRO A 315 -13.01 12.72 -2.02
N ASP A 316 -13.16 12.66 -3.35
CA ASP A 316 -14.37 12.25 -4.05
C ASP A 316 -14.42 10.74 -4.34
N GLY A 317 -13.35 10.00 -4.04
CA GLY A 317 -13.25 8.56 -4.22
C GLY A 317 -11.94 8.14 -4.92
N ASP A 318 -11.41 6.98 -4.50
CA ASP A 318 -10.18 6.43 -5.05
C ASP A 318 -10.43 5.74 -6.40
N PRO A 319 -9.92 6.26 -7.53
CA PRO A 319 -10.16 5.68 -8.85
C PRO A 319 -9.67 4.23 -8.99
N ARG A 320 -8.64 3.86 -8.20
CA ARG A 320 -8.11 2.48 -8.15
C ARG A 320 -9.12 1.52 -7.54
N ALA A 321 -9.81 1.96 -6.47
CA ALA A 321 -10.86 1.18 -5.83
C ALA A 321 -12.03 0.95 -6.78
N VAL A 322 -12.49 1.99 -7.45
CA VAL A 322 -13.60 1.90 -8.44
C VAL A 322 -13.22 0.88 -9.52
N ALA A 323 -12.05 1.02 -10.14
CA ALA A 323 -11.64 0.14 -11.23
C ALA A 323 -11.49 -1.33 -10.76
N LEU A 324 -10.96 -1.59 -9.56
CA LEU A 324 -10.80 -2.94 -9.04
C LEU A 324 -12.16 -3.56 -8.66
N LEU A 325 -13.04 -2.81 -8.01
CA LEU A 325 -14.39 -3.30 -7.66
C LEU A 325 -15.20 -3.62 -8.91
N ASP A 326 -15.07 -2.83 -9.99
CA ASP A 326 -15.71 -3.12 -11.27
C ASP A 326 -15.22 -4.44 -11.88
N LEU A 327 -13.89 -4.68 -11.86
CA LEU A 327 -13.32 -5.95 -12.30
C LEU A 327 -13.82 -7.13 -11.47
N LEU A 328 -13.95 -6.97 -10.16
CA LEU A 328 -14.48 -8.00 -9.26
C LEU A 328 -15.96 -8.29 -9.53
N ARG A 329 -16.78 -7.26 -9.75
CA ARG A 329 -18.21 -7.41 -10.06
C ARG A 329 -18.45 -8.08 -11.40
N ALA A 330 -17.55 -7.82 -12.37
CA ALA A 330 -17.59 -8.46 -13.69
C ALA A 330 -17.17 -9.95 -13.65
N SER A 331 -16.45 -10.38 -12.61
CA SER A 331 -16.08 -11.78 -12.40
C SER A 331 -17.30 -12.62 -11.98
N ALA A 332 -17.42 -13.84 -12.49
CA ALA A 332 -18.44 -14.79 -12.07
C ALA A 332 -18.19 -15.39 -10.68
N SER A 333 -17.01 -15.14 -10.10
CA SER A 333 -16.55 -15.75 -8.86
C SER A 333 -17.36 -15.26 -7.65
N ASN A 334 -17.89 -16.21 -6.89
CA ASN A 334 -18.42 -16.03 -5.53
C ASN A 334 -19.37 -14.83 -5.33
N ARG A 335 -20.45 -14.79 -6.11
CA ARG A 335 -21.47 -13.70 -6.06
C ARG A 335 -22.04 -13.47 -4.65
N ARG A 336 -22.14 -14.53 -3.83
CA ARG A 336 -22.62 -14.39 -2.43
C ARG A 336 -21.66 -13.52 -1.60
N ARG A 337 -20.35 -13.71 -1.75
CA ARG A 337 -19.37 -12.88 -1.03
C ARG A 337 -19.31 -11.47 -1.61
N MET A 338 -19.47 -11.32 -2.92
CA MET A 338 -19.55 -10.00 -3.54
C MET A 338 -20.75 -9.19 -3.02
N ALA A 339 -21.91 -9.82 -2.82
CA ALA A 339 -23.07 -9.16 -2.22
C ALA A 339 -22.81 -8.66 -0.78
N ILE A 340 -21.92 -9.29 -0.02
CA ILE A 340 -21.48 -8.80 1.30
C ILE A 340 -20.63 -7.54 1.15
N VAL A 341 -19.71 -7.52 0.18
CA VAL A 341 -18.90 -6.34 -0.15
C VAL A 341 -19.78 -5.15 -0.50
N ASP A 342 -20.72 -5.35 -1.43
CA ASP A 342 -21.69 -4.32 -1.83
C ASP A 342 -22.58 -3.87 -0.66
N GLY A 343 -22.92 -4.80 0.24
CA GLY A 343 -23.67 -4.53 1.46
C GLY A 343 -22.93 -3.62 2.45
N ILE A 344 -21.62 -3.80 2.63
CA ILE A 344 -20.79 -2.90 3.45
C ILE A 344 -20.71 -1.52 2.80
N GLU A 345 -20.44 -1.45 1.50
CA GLU A 345 -20.39 -0.18 0.76
C GLU A 345 -21.69 0.60 0.90
N ALA A 346 -22.83 -0.06 0.70
CA ALA A 346 -24.15 0.54 0.89
C ALA A 346 -24.43 0.94 2.36
N ALA A 347 -23.99 0.15 3.35
CA ALA A 347 -24.18 0.48 4.77
C ALA A 347 -23.38 1.72 5.20
N VAL A 348 -22.17 1.90 4.66
CA VAL A 348 -21.33 3.08 4.90
C VAL A 348 -21.88 4.29 4.18
N GLY A 349 -22.19 4.18 2.87
CA GLY A 349 -22.68 5.27 2.03
C GLY A 349 -23.97 5.93 2.54
N ARG A 350 -24.85 5.17 3.22
CA ARG A 350 -26.07 5.73 3.84
C ARG A 350 -25.80 6.68 5.00
N ARG A 351 -24.61 6.66 5.61
CA ARG A 351 -24.31 7.39 6.85
C ARG A 351 -23.29 8.51 6.67
N LYS A 352 -22.35 8.34 5.76
CA LYS A 352 -21.31 9.31 5.46
C LYS A 352 -20.91 9.16 3.99
N PRO A 353 -20.82 10.24 3.22
CA PRO A 353 -20.30 10.20 1.86
C PRO A 353 -18.78 9.95 1.92
N ALA A 354 -18.37 8.71 2.16
CA ALA A 354 -16.99 8.28 2.13
C ALA A 354 -16.91 7.13 1.13
N ALA A 355 -16.24 7.37 0.02
CA ALA A 355 -16.04 6.36 -1.00
C ALA A 355 -14.99 5.31 -0.57
N PRO A 356 -15.09 4.07 -1.06
CA PRO A 356 -14.08 3.05 -0.86
C PRO A 356 -12.71 3.53 -1.38
N ASN A 357 -11.63 3.14 -0.70
CA ASN A 357 -10.27 3.29 -1.17
C ASN A 357 -9.70 1.96 -1.67
N VAL A 358 -8.47 1.98 -2.17
CA VAL A 358 -7.83 0.79 -2.73
C VAL A 358 -7.68 -0.36 -1.72
N ASP A 359 -7.55 -0.06 -0.42
CA ASP A 359 -7.45 -1.10 0.63
C ASP A 359 -8.77 -1.87 0.78
N PHE A 360 -9.92 -1.16 0.66
CA PHE A 360 -11.22 -1.81 0.62
C PHE A 360 -11.35 -2.76 -0.58
N ALA A 361 -10.97 -2.28 -1.76
CA ALA A 361 -11.08 -3.08 -2.98
C ALA A 361 -10.13 -4.29 -2.97
N LEU A 362 -8.92 -4.12 -2.43
CA LEU A 362 -7.94 -5.19 -2.28
C LEU A 362 -8.38 -6.25 -1.26
N ALA A 363 -8.94 -5.82 -0.13
CA ALA A 363 -9.54 -6.72 0.85
C ALA A 363 -10.77 -7.44 0.29
N ALA A 364 -11.59 -6.76 -0.54
CA ALA A 364 -12.72 -7.37 -1.23
C ALA A 364 -12.25 -8.50 -2.18
N LEU A 365 -11.17 -8.28 -2.96
CA LEU A 365 -10.54 -9.32 -3.78
C LEU A 365 -10.15 -10.52 -2.91
N GLY A 366 -9.41 -10.30 -1.82
CA GLY A 366 -8.98 -11.35 -0.90
C GLY A 366 -10.16 -12.09 -0.27
N PHE A 367 -11.20 -11.37 0.17
CA PHE A 367 -12.40 -11.95 0.76
C PHE A 367 -13.20 -12.77 -0.25
N VAL A 368 -13.48 -12.25 -1.45
CA VAL A 368 -14.23 -12.97 -2.50
C VAL A 368 -13.47 -14.21 -2.96
N ALA A 369 -12.15 -14.14 -3.05
CA ALA A 369 -11.28 -15.25 -3.43
C ALA A 369 -10.93 -16.20 -2.28
N MET A 370 -11.49 -16.02 -1.06
CA MET A 370 -11.22 -16.84 0.11
C MET A 370 -9.73 -16.88 0.52
N MET A 371 -9.01 -15.79 0.29
CA MET A 371 -7.62 -15.64 0.68
C MET A 371 -7.50 -15.32 2.18
N PRO A 372 -6.32 -15.52 2.80
CA PRO A 372 -6.08 -15.13 4.19
C PRO A 372 -6.07 -13.59 4.35
N PRO A 373 -6.25 -13.06 5.58
CA PRO A 373 -6.33 -11.61 5.83
C PRO A 373 -5.09 -10.82 5.38
N ASP A 374 -3.91 -11.44 5.41
CA ASP A 374 -2.62 -10.85 5.03
C ASP A 374 -2.33 -10.94 3.51
N ALA A 375 -3.24 -11.52 2.73
CA ALA A 375 -3.09 -11.61 1.28
C ALA A 375 -3.07 -10.23 0.61
N GLY A 376 -3.88 -9.28 1.08
CA GLY A 376 -3.91 -7.93 0.54
C GLY A 376 -2.56 -7.23 0.62
N GLU A 377 -1.90 -7.28 1.77
CA GLU A 377 -0.56 -6.73 1.96
C GLU A 377 0.48 -7.45 1.10
N THR A 378 0.35 -8.76 0.94
CA THR A 378 1.23 -9.56 0.08
C THR A 378 1.09 -9.19 -1.40
N ILE A 379 -0.16 -9.08 -1.89
CA ILE A 379 -0.44 -8.63 -3.27
C ILE A 379 0.13 -7.22 -3.47
N PHE A 380 -0.09 -6.33 -2.50
CA PHE A 380 0.45 -4.98 -2.54
C PHE A 380 1.97 -4.98 -2.63
N ALA A 381 2.67 -5.74 -1.78
CA ALA A 381 4.13 -5.80 -1.75
C ALA A 381 4.72 -6.27 -3.09
N ILE A 382 4.19 -7.38 -3.64
CA ILE A 382 4.64 -7.90 -4.93
C ILE A 382 4.36 -6.90 -6.06
N ALA A 383 3.17 -6.33 -6.10
CA ALA A 383 2.78 -5.38 -7.13
C ALA A 383 3.62 -4.08 -7.05
N ARG A 384 3.75 -3.49 -5.86
CA ARG A 384 4.48 -2.25 -5.65
C ARG A 384 5.97 -2.38 -5.93
N SER A 385 6.51 -3.60 -5.90
CA SER A 385 7.91 -3.84 -6.28
C SER A 385 8.22 -3.38 -7.72
N ALA A 386 7.24 -3.36 -8.62
CA ALA A 386 7.41 -2.81 -9.97
C ALA A 386 7.78 -1.30 -9.92
N GLY A 387 7.00 -0.51 -9.19
CA GLY A 387 7.26 0.92 -9.01
C GLY A 387 8.53 1.18 -8.20
N TRP A 388 8.78 0.40 -7.13
CA TRP A 388 10.02 0.52 -6.37
C TRP A 388 11.26 0.39 -7.25
N ILE A 389 11.28 -0.58 -8.15
CA ILE A 389 12.41 -0.80 -9.05
C ILE A 389 12.48 0.29 -10.13
N ALA A 390 11.35 0.77 -10.66
CA ALA A 390 11.35 1.90 -11.57
C ALA A 390 11.97 3.15 -10.93
N HIS A 391 11.58 3.46 -9.70
CA HIS A 391 12.15 4.57 -8.93
C HIS A 391 13.61 4.32 -8.51
N ALA A 392 14.01 3.07 -8.25
CA ALA A 392 15.41 2.74 -7.99
C ALA A 392 16.30 2.99 -9.23
N LEU A 393 15.81 2.59 -10.42
CA LEU A 393 16.53 2.83 -11.69
C LEU A 393 16.68 4.32 -11.99
N GLU A 394 15.63 5.13 -11.78
CA GLU A 394 15.74 6.59 -11.86
C GLU A 394 16.78 7.12 -10.87
N GLU A 395 16.74 6.66 -9.61
CA GLU A 395 17.67 7.12 -8.58
C GLU A 395 19.12 6.73 -8.88
N MET A 396 19.35 5.60 -9.51
CA MET A 396 20.69 5.18 -9.92
C MET A 396 21.31 6.06 -11.02
N SER A 397 20.52 6.81 -11.78
CA SER A 397 21.01 7.82 -12.73
C SER A 397 21.38 9.15 -12.07
N GLU A 398 20.97 9.37 -10.84
CA GLU A 398 21.25 10.59 -10.09
C GLU A 398 22.58 10.52 -9.33
N ALA A 399 22.99 11.67 -8.74
CA ALA A 399 24.18 11.73 -7.89
C ALA A 399 24.02 10.77 -6.68
N PRO A 400 25.06 9.96 -6.34
CA PRO A 400 24.97 9.04 -5.23
C PRO A 400 24.89 9.78 -3.88
N LEU A 401 24.27 9.12 -2.88
CA LEU A 401 24.18 9.59 -1.50
C LEU A 401 23.52 10.98 -1.32
N ARG A 402 22.70 11.43 -2.27
CA ARG A 402 22.06 12.75 -2.24
C ARG A 402 21.07 12.97 -1.09
N TYR A 403 20.66 11.91 -0.40
CA TYR A 403 19.76 11.98 0.75
C TYR A 403 20.48 12.09 2.10
N ARG A 404 21.78 12.40 2.11
CA ARG A 404 22.51 12.63 3.36
C ARG A 404 22.08 13.95 4.01
N ILE A 405 21.25 13.87 5.04
CA ILE A 405 20.71 15.02 5.78
C ILE A 405 21.65 15.35 6.95
N ARG A 406 21.80 16.65 7.27
CA ARG A 406 22.50 17.10 8.47
C ARG A 406 21.55 17.07 9.66
N ALA A 407 21.99 16.47 10.77
CA ALA A 407 21.29 16.57 12.03
C ALA A 407 21.58 17.92 12.70
N GLN A 408 20.57 18.51 13.34
CA GLN A 408 20.73 19.64 14.25
C GLN A 408 20.39 19.18 15.67
N PRO A 409 21.11 19.63 16.72
CA PRO A 409 20.72 19.38 18.09
C PRO A 409 19.31 19.94 18.33
N ARG A 410 18.53 19.26 19.16
CA ARG A 410 17.27 19.82 19.66
C ARG A 410 17.59 20.97 20.58
N PRO A 411 16.85 22.10 20.50
CA PRO A 411 17.04 23.23 21.41
C PRO A 411 16.79 22.86 22.88
#